data_854f261300ba1305927813941fad0562
#
_entry.id   854f261300ba1305927813941fad0562
#
_cell.length_a   1.000
_cell.length_b   1.000
_cell.length_c   1.000
_cell.angle_alpha   90.00
_cell.angle_beta   90.00
_cell.angle_gamma   90.00
#
_symmetry.space_group_name_H-M   'P 1'
#
loop_
_entity.id
_entity.type
_entity.pdbx_description
1 polymer ?
#
loop_
_entity_poly.entity_id
_entity_poly.type
_entity_poly.pdbx_seq_one_letter_code
_entity_poly.pdbx_strand_id
1 'polypeptide(L)'
;MTECSPTFRLLQLKAALLLMIALIMSPGLVGAETRSSLTDELDILAVEHLDKVQAESVRENSEYCGFFGFDGSGKLAATEPTKGSYFACESDQPPEEFVIVASYHTHGAYSAHYDSEVPSTDDLSADFERHVDGYLSTPAGRVWLTLVEEMVTIQLCGPGCVVPDTTFKPCPSDAPASKYRLNDLKVRENKIVESC
;
A
#
# COMPACT_ATOMS: atom_id res chain seq x y z
N MET A 1 62.60 -36.03 40.42
CA MET A 1 61.90 -34.93 41.03
C MET A 1 61.69 -33.85 39.97
N THR A 2 60.54 -33.86 39.38
CA THR A 2 60.12 -32.83 38.36
C THR A 2 58.71 -32.40 38.71
N GLU A 3 58.63 -31.19 39.22
CA GLU A 3 57.36 -30.55 39.62
C GLU A 3 56.50 -30.30 38.40
N CYS A 4 55.26 -30.72 38.47
CA CYS A 4 54.24 -30.47 37.44
C CYS A 4 53.49 -29.17 37.82
N SER A 5 53.67 -28.13 37.03
CA SER A 5 53.10 -26.81 37.24
C SER A 5 51.58 -26.81 37.03
N PRO A 6 50.79 -26.16 37.94
CA PRO A 6 49.31 -26.19 37.88
C PRO A 6 48.66 -25.15 36.93
N THR A 7 49.44 -24.53 36.07
CA THR A 7 48.96 -23.42 35.25
C THR A 7 48.24 -23.81 33.95
N PHE A 8 48.28 -25.10 33.54
CA PHE A 8 47.74 -25.55 32.28
C PHE A 8 46.23 -25.91 32.30
N ARG A 9 45.66 -26.09 33.51
CA ARG A 9 44.24 -26.46 33.65
C ARG A 9 43.28 -25.27 33.73
N LEU A 10 43.76 -24.05 34.04
CA LEU A 10 42.90 -22.89 34.13
C LEU A 10 42.60 -22.21 32.75
N LEU A 11 43.43 -22.45 31.75
CA LEU A 11 43.23 -21.86 30.41
C LEU A 11 42.15 -22.62 29.59
N GLN A 12 41.96 -23.91 29.83
CA GLN A 12 40.98 -24.73 29.13
C GLN A 12 39.53 -24.45 29.56
N LEU A 13 39.30 -24.07 30.83
CA LEU A 13 37.96 -23.77 31.34
C LEU A 13 37.45 -22.39 30.92
N LYS A 14 38.33 -21.46 30.60
CA LYS A 14 37.92 -20.12 30.14
C LYS A 14 37.52 -20.07 28.66
N ALA A 15 38.05 -20.96 27.82
CA ALA A 15 37.72 -21.07 26.42
C ALA A 15 36.33 -21.73 26.18
N ALA A 16 35.96 -22.70 27.05
CA ALA A 16 34.66 -23.38 26.96
C ALA A 16 33.48 -22.48 27.42
N LEU A 17 33.71 -21.53 28.33
CA LEU A 17 32.65 -20.64 28.84
C LEU A 17 32.34 -19.48 27.88
N LEU A 18 33.28 -19.07 27.03
CA LEU A 18 33.06 -18.01 26.02
C LEU A 18 32.32 -18.50 24.77
N LEU A 19 32.32 -19.83 24.49
CA LEU A 19 31.58 -20.38 23.35
C LEU A 19 30.10 -20.63 23.63
N MET A 20 29.67 -20.67 24.89
CA MET A 20 28.27 -20.90 25.28
C MET A 20 27.43 -19.63 25.34
N ILE A 21 28.03 -18.44 25.31
CA ILE A 21 27.30 -17.15 25.41
C ILE A 21 26.95 -16.59 24.03
N ALA A 22 27.52 -17.10 22.94
CA ALA A 22 27.28 -16.62 21.58
C ALA A 22 26.03 -17.21 20.87
N LEU A 23 25.26 -18.09 21.54
CA LEU A 23 24.12 -18.80 20.92
C LEU A 23 22.75 -18.35 21.43
N ILE A 24 22.65 -17.29 22.18
CA ILE A 24 21.37 -16.82 22.70
C ILE A 24 21.24 -15.31 22.48
N MET A 25 21.24 -14.84 21.24
CA MET A 25 20.63 -13.57 20.84
C MET A 25 20.57 -13.49 19.30
N SER A 26 19.58 -14.08 18.73
CA SER A 26 19.03 -13.64 17.44
C SER A 26 17.54 -13.34 17.63
N PRO A 27 17.18 -12.18 18.18
CA PRO A 27 15.83 -11.67 18.08
C PRO A 27 15.78 -10.79 16.82
N GLY A 28 15.38 -11.28 15.69
CA GLY A 28 15.34 -10.38 14.54
C GLY A 28 14.69 -10.90 13.26
N LEU A 29 14.38 -12.17 13.15
CA LEU A 29 13.85 -12.73 11.89
C LEU A 29 12.33 -12.98 11.89
N VAL A 30 11.70 -13.08 13.04
CA VAL A 30 10.26 -13.37 13.12
C VAL A 30 9.40 -12.16 12.78
N GLY A 31 9.88 -10.95 13.06
CA GLY A 31 9.12 -9.73 12.79
C GLY A 31 9.11 -9.29 11.31
N ALA A 32 10.12 -9.67 10.53
CA ALA A 32 10.23 -9.30 9.12
C ALA A 32 9.36 -10.20 8.22
N GLU A 33 9.28 -11.49 8.50
CA GLU A 33 8.44 -12.44 7.74
C GLU A 33 6.95 -12.18 7.96
N THR A 34 6.52 -11.86 9.18
CA THR A 34 5.10 -11.58 9.46
C THR A 34 4.63 -10.26 8.86
N ARG A 35 5.49 -9.23 8.79
CA ARG A 35 5.14 -7.96 8.15
C ARG A 35 5.04 -8.11 6.61
N SER A 36 5.92 -8.88 6.00
CA SER A 36 5.88 -9.17 4.56
C SER A 36 4.61 -9.95 4.18
N SER A 37 4.24 -10.99 4.91
CA SER A 37 3.06 -11.80 4.60
C SER A 37 1.75 -11.02 4.74
N LEU A 38 1.61 -10.16 5.76
CA LEU A 38 0.41 -9.31 5.90
C LEU A 38 0.31 -8.28 4.78
N THR A 39 1.43 -7.69 4.36
CA THR A 39 1.45 -6.74 3.24
C THR A 39 1.02 -7.44 1.95
N ASP A 40 1.55 -8.63 1.66
CA ASP A 40 1.19 -9.41 0.48
C ASP A 40 -0.30 -9.82 0.49
N GLU A 41 -0.85 -10.22 1.65
CA GLU A 41 -2.28 -10.55 1.79
C GLU A 41 -3.17 -9.31 1.59
N LEU A 42 -2.76 -8.16 2.10
CA LEU A 42 -3.49 -6.89 1.93
C LEU A 42 -3.46 -6.43 0.47
N ASP A 43 -2.33 -6.52 -0.22
CA ASP A 43 -2.20 -6.18 -1.63
C ASP A 43 -3.10 -7.06 -2.51
N ILE A 44 -3.16 -8.37 -2.22
CA ILE A 44 -4.05 -9.31 -2.92
C ILE A 44 -5.51 -8.93 -2.67
N LEU A 45 -5.90 -8.72 -1.41
CA LEU A 45 -7.27 -8.31 -1.07
C LEU A 45 -7.64 -7.00 -1.76
N ALA A 46 -6.72 -6.02 -1.78
CA ALA A 46 -6.95 -4.72 -2.38
C ALA A 46 -7.21 -4.82 -3.88
N VAL A 47 -6.39 -5.57 -4.62
CA VAL A 47 -6.58 -5.80 -6.06
C VAL A 47 -7.90 -6.52 -6.32
N GLU A 48 -8.21 -7.60 -5.60
CA GLU A 48 -9.45 -8.36 -5.78
C GLU A 48 -10.71 -7.54 -5.44
N HIS A 49 -10.64 -6.69 -4.43
CA HIS A 49 -11.75 -5.83 -4.03
C HIS A 49 -11.95 -4.70 -5.03
N LEU A 50 -10.88 -3.99 -5.38
CA LEU A 50 -10.91 -2.89 -6.34
C LEU A 50 -11.36 -3.37 -7.73
N ASP A 51 -11.02 -4.58 -8.16
CA ASP A 51 -11.53 -5.14 -9.43
C ASP A 51 -13.06 -5.21 -9.48
N LYS A 52 -13.69 -5.56 -8.37
CA LYS A 52 -15.15 -5.61 -8.26
C LYS A 52 -15.77 -4.20 -8.20
N VAL A 53 -15.18 -3.29 -7.42
CA VAL A 53 -15.70 -1.94 -7.21
C VAL A 53 -15.48 -1.05 -8.43
N GLN A 54 -14.37 -1.21 -9.15
CA GLN A 54 -14.04 -0.41 -10.35
C GLN A 54 -15.09 -0.54 -11.46
N ALA A 55 -15.66 -1.72 -11.65
CA ALA A 55 -16.73 -1.91 -12.66
C ALA A 55 -17.94 -1.02 -12.39
N GLU A 56 -18.35 -0.89 -11.13
CA GLU A 56 -19.44 -0.02 -10.70
C GLU A 56 -19.06 1.45 -10.81
N SER A 57 -17.86 1.80 -10.36
CA SER A 57 -17.29 3.13 -10.40
C SER A 57 -17.28 3.72 -11.81
N VAL A 58 -16.80 2.94 -12.79
CA VAL A 58 -16.79 3.31 -14.21
C VAL A 58 -18.22 3.47 -14.73
N ARG A 59 -19.11 2.50 -14.45
CA ARG A 59 -20.49 2.52 -14.94
C ARG A 59 -21.28 3.73 -14.47
N GLU A 60 -21.03 4.18 -13.23
CA GLU A 60 -21.76 5.29 -12.61
C GLU A 60 -21.01 6.61 -12.68
N ASN A 61 -19.79 6.60 -13.21
CA ASN A 61 -18.87 7.74 -13.22
C ASN A 61 -18.80 8.41 -11.84
N SER A 62 -18.54 7.59 -10.83
CA SER A 62 -18.47 8.01 -9.42
C SER A 62 -17.33 7.30 -8.74
N GLU A 63 -16.67 7.99 -7.83
CA GLU A 63 -15.72 7.36 -6.92
C GLU A 63 -16.45 6.50 -5.88
N TYR A 64 -15.81 5.44 -5.46
CA TYR A 64 -16.23 4.59 -4.38
C TYR A 64 -15.06 4.44 -3.41
N CYS A 65 -15.32 4.55 -2.12
CA CYS A 65 -14.27 4.50 -1.11
C CYS A 65 -14.66 3.72 0.14
N GLY A 66 -13.66 3.34 0.93
CA GLY A 66 -13.82 2.61 2.17
C GLY A 66 -12.47 2.29 2.79
N PHE A 67 -12.45 1.23 3.60
CA PHE A 67 -11.28 0.81 4.35
C PHE A 67 -11.00 -0.67 4.20
N PHE A 68 -9.74 -1.03 4.24
CA PHE A 68 -9.26 -2.38 4.54
C PHE A 68 -8.87 -2.47 5.99
N GLY A 69 -9.08 -3.63 6.61
CA GLY A 69 -8.76 -3.81 8.02
C GLY A 69 -9.19 -5.16 8.57
N PHE A 70 -9.06 -5.31 9.87
CA PHE A 70 -9.49 -6.52 10.54
C PHE A 70 -10.90 -6.34 11.11
N ASP A 71 -11.80 -7.25 10.77
CA ASP A 71 -13.16 -7.31 11.33
C ASP A 71 -13.15 -7.79 12.79
N GLY A 72 -14.32 -7.77 13.44
CA GLY A 72 -14.47 -8.20 14.84
C GLY A 72 -14.09 -9.68 15.10
N SER A 73 -13.88 -10.49 14.05
CA SER A 73 -13.35 -11.86 14.17
C SER A 73 -11.82 -11.93 14.00
N GLY A 74 -11.18 -10.81 13.70
CA GLY A 74 -9.75 -10.74 13.40
C GLY A 74 -9.37 -11.16 11.98
N LYS A 75 -10.35 -11.22 11.06
CA LYS A 75 -10.12 -11.55 9.65
C LYS A 75 -9.90 -10.27 8.86
N LEU A 76 -8.89 -10.28 7.97
CA LEU A 76 -8.66 -9.21 7.02
C LEU A 76 -9.83 -9.10 6.03
N ALA A 77 -10.40 -7.90 5.90
CA ALA A 77 -11.62 -7.64 5.12
C ALA A 77 -11.62 -6.21 4.56
N ALA A 78 -12.49 -5.93 3.61
CA ALA A 78 -12.85 -4.59 3.17
C ALA A 78 -14.21 -4.19 3.76
N THR A 79 -14.40 -2.90 4.04
CA THR A 79 -15.75 -2.35 4.31
C THR A 79 -16.57 -2.31 3.02
N GLU A 80 -17.91 -2.21 3.17
CA GLU A 80 -18.79 -1.92 2.04
C GLU A 80 -18.39 -0.57 1.41
N PRO A 81 -18.37 -0.46 0.08
CA PRO A 81 -17.98 0.77 -0.60
C PRO A 81 -19.02 1.88 -0.39
N THR A 82 -18.59 3.04 0.05
CA THR A 82 -19.40 4.26 0.06
C THR A 82 -19.31 4.93 -1.30
N LYS A 83 -20.44 5.29 -1.91
CA LYS A 83 -20.48 6.00 -3.17
C LYS A 83 -20.24 7.50 -2.98
N GLY A 84 -19.30 8.04 -3.71
CA GLY A 84 -19.00 9.48 -3.77
C GLY A 84 -19.58 10.19 -5.00
N SER A 85 -18.91 11.24 -5.40
CA SER A 85 -19.13 11.98 -6.65
C SER A 85 -18.18 11.48 -7.75
N TYR A 86 -18.11 12.20 -8.87
CA TYR A 86 -17.17 11.88 -9.96
C TYR A 86 -15.71 12.27 -9.67
N PHE A 87 -15.44 12.98 -8.57
CA PHE A 87 -14.10 13.51 -8.24
C PHE A 87 -13.78 13.51 -6.75
N ALA A 88 -14.63 12.98 -5.90
CA ALA A 88 -14.40 12.91 -4.45
C ALA A 88 -15.27 11.84 -3.79
N CYS A 89 -14.73 11.20 -2.77
CA CYS A 89 -15.43 10.23 -1.95
C CYS A 89 -15.05 10.40 -0.48
N GLU A 90 -16.04 10.31 0.41
CA GLU A 90 -15.85 10.26 1.86
C GLU A 90 -16.39 8.93 2.37
N SER A 91 -15.50 8.12 2.95
CA SER A 91 -15.84 6.79 3.46
C SER A 91 -16.73 6.88 4.69
N ASP A 92 -17.77 6.04 4.74
CA ASP A 92 -18.55 5.84 5.96
C ASP A 92 -17.66 5.30 7.08
N GLN A 93 -18.01 5.63 8.33
CA GLN A 93 -17.28 5.10 9.48
C GLN A 93 -17.53 3.59 9.58
N PRO A 94 -16.47 2.78 9.68
CA PRO A 94 -16.63 1.33 9.85
C PRO A 94 -17.22 1.01 11.24
N PRO A 95 -17.71 -0.23 11.47
CA PRO A 95 -18.10 -0.70 12.78
C PRO A 95 -16.99 -0.47 13.83
N GLU A 96 -17.37 -0.27 15.10
CA GLU A 96 -16.42 0.05 16.19
C GLU A 96 -15.34 -1.03 16.38
N GLU A 97 -15.69 -2.29 16.11
CA GLU A 97 -14.78 -3.43 16.20
C GLU A 97 -13.84 -3.58 14.98
N PHE A 98 -14.00 -2.76 13.94
CA PHE A 98 -13.17 -2.84 12.73
C PHE A 98 -11.87 -2.05 12.92
N VAL A 99 -10.74 -2.72 12.82
CA VAL A 99 -9.41 -2.11 12.95
C VAL A 99 -8.90 -1.74 11.57
N ILE A 100 -8.94 -0.46 11.22
CA ILE A 100 -8.48 0.07 9.93
C ILE A 100 -6.96 -0.14 9.81
N VAL A 101 -6.51 -0.63 8.64
CA VAL A 101 -5.08 -0.76 8.28
C VAL A 101 -4.73 -0.02 6.99
N ALA A 102 -5.70 0.21 6.11
CA ALA A 102 -5.53 1.02 4.90
C ALA A 102 -6.86 1.62 4.44
N SER A 103 -6.80 2.69 3.65
CA SER A 103 -7.93 3.23 2.90
C SER A 103 -7.98 2.64 1.48
N TYR A 104 -9.12 2.75 0.82
CA TYR A 104 -9.22 2.53 -0.62
C TYR A 104 -10.19 3.51 -1.26
N HIS A 105 -9.93 3.85 -2.53
CA HIS A 105 -10.93 4.49 -3.39
C HIS A 105 -10.71 4.14 -4.87
N THR A 106 -11.69 4.48 -5.68
CA THR A 106 -11.64 4.32 -7.13
C THR A 106 -11.76 5.67 -7.79
N HIS A 107 -11.06 5.89 -8.90
CA HIS A 107 -11.40 6.96 -9.82
C HIS A 107 -12.53 6.48 -10.76
N GLY A 108 -13.50 7.37 -11.05
CA GLY A 108 -14.67 7.07 -11.86
C GLY A 108 -14.35 6.69 -13.32
N ALA A 109 -15.22 7.06 -14.25
CA ALA A 109 -14.99 6.79 -15.67
C ALA A 109 -13.86 7.68 -16.24
N TYR A 110 -13.23 7.21 -17.32
CA TYR A 110 -12.23 7.97 -18.06
C TYR A 110 -12.75 9.34 -18.50
N SER A 111 -11.94 10.35 -18.31
CA SER A 111 -12.18 11.70 -18.82
C SER A 111 -10.92 12.23 -19.52
N ALA A 112 -11.12 12.91 -20.65
CA ALA A 112 -10.04 13.62 -21.34
C ALA A 112 -9.75 15.01 -20.72
N HIS A 113 -10.49 15.40 -19.69
CA HIS A 113 -10.43 16.76 -19.12
C HIS A 113 -9.64 16.84 -17.82
N TYR A 114 -9.35 15.71 -17.18
CA TYR A 114 -8.54 15.63 -15.97
C TYR A 114 -7.78 14.31 -15.91
N ASP A 115 -6.68 14.32 -15.17
CA ASP A 115 -5.82 13.16 -15.01
C ASP A 115 -6.38 12.21 -13.93
N SER A 116 -7.08 11.17 -14.38
CA SER A 116 -7.63 10.13 -13.50
C SER A 116 -6.73 8.90 -13.36
N GLU A 117 -5.51 8.94 -13.94
CA GLU A 117 -4.62 7.76 -14.00
C GLU A 117 -3.57 7.71 -12.90
N VAL A 118 -3.52 8.71 -12.06
CA VAL A 118 -2.63 8.80 -10.89
C VAL A 118 -3.42 9.32 -9.69
N PRO A 119 -2.97 9.06 -8.45
CA PRO A 119 -3.52 9.74 -7.29
C PRO A 119 -3.38 11.26 -7.40
N SER A 120 -4.34 12.00 -6.92
CA SER A 120 -4.25 13.46 -6.77
C SER A 120 -3.39 13.86 -5.56
N THR A 121 -3.05 15.14 -5.47
CA THR A 121 -2.41 15.68 -4.25
C THR A 121 -3.33 15.64 -3.05
N ASP A 122 -4.64 15.74 -3.26
CA ASP A 122 -5.65 15.66 -2.21
C ASP A 122 -5.78 14.23 -1.68
N ASP A 123 -5.71 13.20 -2.54
CA ASP A 123 -5.72 11.79 -2.13
C ASP A 123 -4.54 11.48 -1.21
N LEU A 124 -3.32 11.86 -1.63
CA LEU A 124 -2.13 11.66 -0.80
C LEU A 124 -2.23 12.40 0.53
N SER A 125 -2.73 13.63 0.50
CA SER A 125 -2.88 14.45 1.70
C SER A 125 -3.87 13.82 2.67
N ALA A 126 -4.98 13.27 2.17
CA ALA A 126 -5.98 12.60 2.97
C ALA A 126 -5.43 11.32 3.64
N ASP A 127 -4.65 10.51 2.93
CA ASP A 127 -4.00 9.33 3.49
C ASP A 127 -2.97 9.72 4.55
N PHE A 128 -2.15 10.76 4.30
CA PHE A 128 -1.18 11.26 5.26
C PHE A 128 -1.84 11.81 6.53
N GLU A 129 -2.97 12.51 6.42
CA GLU A 129 -3.71 13.01 7.58
C GLU A 129 -4.33 11.89 8.40
N ARG A 130 -4.76 10.81 7.76
CA ARG A 130 -5.31 9.62 8.44
C ARG A 130 -4.23 8.70 8.99
N HIS A 131 -2.96 8.84 8.57
CA HIS A 131 -1.85 7.97 8.92
C HIS A 131 -2.10 6.49 8.54
N VAL A 132 -2.76 6.24 7.44
CA VAL A 132 -2.98 4.89 6.88
C VAL A 132 -2.59 4.86 5.41
N ASP A 133 -2.02 3.74 4.98
CA ASP A 133 -1.71 3.53 3.57
C ASP A 133 -3.00 3.54 2.73
N GLY A 134 -2.91 4.00 1.47
CA GLY A 134 -4.07 4.14 0.60
C GLY A 134 -3.94 3.36 -0.70
N TYR A 135 -5.00 2.67 -1.11
CA TYR A 135 -5.09 2.00 -2.40
C TYR A 135 -6.04 2.74 -3.31
N LEU A 136 -5.63 2.93 -4.56
CA LEU A 136 -6.42 3.59 -5.59
C LEU A 136 -6.48 2.73 -6.85
N SER A 137 -7.67 2.59 -7.46
CA SER A 137 -7.81 2.07 -8.82
C SER A 137 -8.22 3.15 -9.81
N THR A 138 -7.78 3.00 -11.07
CA THR A 138 -7.95 4.02 -12.13
C THR A 138 -8.73 3.49 -13.33
N PRO A 139 -9.26 4.36 -14.20
CA PRO A 139 -9.97 3.96 -15.42
C PRO A 139 -9.17 3.04 -16.35
N ALA A 140 -7.84 3.16 -16.43
CA ALA A 140 -7.03 2.20 -17.20
C ALA A 140 -6.89 0.84 -16.51
N GLY A 141 -7.41 0.67 -15.30
CA GLY A 141 -7.26 -0.54 -14.51
C GLY A 141 -5.91 -0.66 -13.81
N ARG A 142 -5.25 0.45 -13.49
CA ARG A 142 -4.06 0.48 -12.62
C ARG A 142 -4.48 0.38 -11.17
N VAL A 143 -3.58 -0.13 -10.33
CA VAL A 143 -3.69 0.02 -8.86
C VAL A 143 -2.47 0.73 -8.34
N TRP A 144 -2.69 1.75 -7.53
CA TRP A 144 -1.68 2.51 -6.82
C TRP A 144 -1.73 2.20 -5.33
N LEU A 145 -0.58 2.29 -4.68
CA LEU A 145 -0.42 2.18 -3.24
C LEU A 145 0.32 3.42 -2.72
N THR A 146 -0.32 4.19 -1.87
CA THR A 146 0.28 5.28 -1.12
C THR A 146 0.87 4.73 0.17
N LEU A 147 2.19 4.88 0.36
CA LEU A 147 2.93 4.51 1.56
C LEU A 147 3.14 5.77 2.40
N VAL A 148 2.36 5.93 3.46
CA VAL A 148 2.32 7.18 4.24
C VAL A 148 3.61 7.44 5.02
N GLU A 149 4.26 6.42 5.57
CA GLU A 149 5.55 6.56 6.26
C GLU A 149 6.67 7.03 5.34
N GLU A 150 6.61 6.65 4.05
CA GLU A 150 7.59 7.01 3.03
C GLU A 150 7.22 8.28 2.27
N MET A 151 5.99 8.75 2.44
CA MET A 151 5.39 9.91 1.74
C MET A 151 5.50 9.78 0.21
N VAL A 152 5.11 8.60 -0.30
CA VAL A 152 5.15 8.29 -1.74
C VAL A 152 3.92 7.50 -2.14
N THR A 153 3.54 7.60 -3.43
CA THR A 153 2.66 6.64 -4.08
C THR A 153 3.43 5.85 -5.14
N ILE A 154 3.21 4.55 -5.20
CA ILE A 154 3.82 3.63 -6.18
C ILE A 154 2.73 2.93 -6.97
N GLN A 155 2.98 2.67 -8.24
CA GLN A 155 2.10 1.82 -9.04
C GLN A 155 2.31 0.36 -8.62
N LEU A 156 1.34 -0.19 -7.88
CA LEU A 156 1.38 -1.59 -7.45
C LEU A 156 1.25 -2.53 -8.64
N CYS A 157 0.34 -2.25 -9.56
CA CYS A 157 0.23 -2.95 -10.84
C CYS A 157 -0.27 -2.05 -11.96
N GLY A 158 0.07 -2.40 -13.20
CA GLY A 158 -0.13 -1.59 -14.40
C GLY A 158 -1.55 -1.65 -14.98
N PRO A 159 -1.76 -1.08 -16.17
CA PRO A 159 -3.07 -1.08 -16.84
C PRO A 159 -3.63 -2.48 -17.01
N GLY A 160 -4.95 -2.65 -16.79
CA GLY A 160 -5.64 -3.93 -16.90
C GLY A 160 -5.38 -4.88 -15.73
N CYS A 161 -4.80 -4.41 -14.63
CA CYS A 161 -4.68 -5.15 -13.37
C CYS A 161 -6.06 -5.39 -12.74
N VAL A 162 -6.91 -4.36 -12.76
CA VAL A 162 -8.34 -4.46 -12.47
C VAL A 162 -9.15 -4.10 -13.72
N VAL A 163 -10.47 -4.32 -13.70
CA VAL A 163 -11.33 -4.09 -14.85
C VAL A 163 -11.19 -2.64 -15.37
N PRO A 164 -10.79 -2.43 -16.63
CA PRO A 164 -10.62 -1.08 -17.17
C PRO A 164 -11.93 -0.51 -17.72
N ASP A 165 -12.01 0.80 -17.80
CA ASP A 165 -12.98 1.52 -18.63
C ASP A 165 -12.67 1.26 -20.11
N THR A 166 -13.64 0.70 -20.84
CA THR A 166 -13.50 0.39 -22.28
C THR A 166 -13.36 1.63 -23.16
N THR A 167 -13.67 2.82 -22.62
CA THR A 167 -13.51 4.10 -23.32
C THR A 167 -12.16 4.76 -23.05
N PHE A 168 -11.36 4.20 -22.13
CA PHE A 168 -10.02 4.72 -21.81
C PHE A 168 -9.14 4.83 -23.05
N LYS A 169 -8.48 5.96 -23.19
CA LYS A 169 -7.51 6.23 -24.26
C LYS A 169 -6.17 6.59 -23.65
N PRO A 170 -5.14 5.76 -23.86
CA PRO A 170 -3.80 6.09 -23.34
C PRO A 170 -3.24 7.35 -24.01
N CYS A 171 -2.62 8.19 -23.22
CA CYS A 171 -1.92 9.38 -23.67
C CYS A 171 -0.40 9.16 -23.53
N PRO A 172 0.33 8.81 -24.60
CA PRO A 172 1.76 8.51 -24.53
C PRO A 172 2.61 9.69 -24.04
N SER A 173 2.21 10.94 -24.35
CA SER A 173 2.90 12.15 -23.92
C SER A 173 2.69 12.47 -22.44
N ASP A 174 1.75 11.81 -21.79
CA ASP A 174 1.40 12.00 -20.39
C ASP A 174 1.29 10.66 -19.62
N ALA A 175 2.01 9.65 -20.07
CA ALA A 175 2.03 8.34 -19.41
C ALA A 175 2.48 8.47 -17.95
N PRO A 176 1.77 7.85 -16.99
CA PRO A 176 2.19 7.86 -15.59
C PRO A 176 3.56 7.23 -15.38
N ALA A 177 4.39 7.84 -14.51
CA ALA A 177 5.56 7.18 -13.96
C ALA A 177 5.13 6.09 -12.96
N SER A 178 6.03 5.21 -12.56
CA SER A 178 5.72 4.15 -11.60
C SER A 178 5.69 4.60 -10.14
N LYS A 179 6.10 5.84 -9.85
CA LYS A 179 6.22 6.40 -8.49
C LYS A 179 6.12 7.90 -8.52
N TYR A 180 5.45 8.47 -7.51
CA TYR A 180 5.38 9.90 -7.28
C TYR A 180 5.54 10.23 -5.80
N ARG A 181 6.12 11.41 -5.53
CA ARG A 181 6.00 12.14 -4.27
C ARG A 181 4.95 13.24 -4.41
N LEU A 182 4.50 13.79 -3.30
CA LEU A 182 3.51 14.88 -3.31
C LEU A 182 3.92 16.05 -4.23
N ASN A 183 5.19 16.43 -4.24
CA ASN A 183 5.67 17.51 -5.12
C ASN A 183 5.65 17.12 -6.61
N ASP A 184 5.87 15.86 -6.94
CA ASP A 184 5.80 15.38 -8.33
C ASP A 184 4.38 15.43 -8.85
N LEU A 185 3.39 15.07 -8.01
CA LEU A 185 1.96 15.20 -8.34
C LEU A 185 1.56 16.66 -8.49
N LYS A 186 1.99 17.56 -7.61
CA LYS A 186 1.75 19.01 -7.76
C LYS A 186 2.27 19.56 -9.09
N VAL A 187 3.44 19.10 -9.54
CA VAL A 187 3.98 19.48 -10.85
C VAL A 187 3.14 18.89 -11.98
N ARG A 188 2.69 17.65 -11.85
CA ARG A 188 1.88 16.96 -12.84
C ARG A 188 0.50 17.59 -13.00
N GLU A 189 -0.20 17.90 -11.91
CA GLU A 189 -1.52 18.55 -11.90
C GLU A 189 -1.49 19.95 -12.53
N ASN A 190 -0.37 20.66 -12.39
CA ASN A 190 -0.20 21.98 -12.99
C ASN A 190 0.29 21.93 -14.44
N LYS A 191 0.56 20.74 -14.97
CA LYS A 191 0.96 20.58 -16.37
C LYS A 191 -0.24 20.78 -17.27
N ILE A 192 -0.13 21.70 -18.22
CA ILE A 192 -1.13 21.82 -19.29
C ILE A 192 -0.96 20.56 -20.16
N VAL A 193 -1.91 19.62 -20.06
CA VAL A 193 -1.94 18.47 -20.93
C VAL A 193 -2.39 18.94 -22.30
N GLU A 194 -1.46 18.98 -23.25
CA GLU A 194 -1.85 19.11 -24.65
C GLU A 194 -2.68 17.87 -25.01
N SER A 195 -3.86 18.10 -25.57
CA SER A 195 -4.82 17.05 -25.84
C SER A 195 -4.21 15.85 -26.58
N CYS A 196 -4.34 14.66 -26.02
CA CYS A 196 -4.15 13.43 -26.73
C CYS A 196 -5.36 13.16 -27.65
#